data_32ab8eb5b8080ca62eeb9a4f0c51aef0
#
_entry.id   32ab8eb5b8080ca62eeb9a4f0c51aef0
#
_cell.length_a   1.000
_cell.length_b   1.000
_cell.length_c   1.000
_cell.angle_alpha   90.00
_cell.angle_beta   90.00
_cell.angle_gamma   90.00
#
_symmetry.space_group_name_H-M   'P 1'
#
loop_
_entity.id
_entity.type
_entity.pdbx_description
1 polymer ?
#
loop_
_entity_poly.entity_id
_entity_poly.type
_entity_poly.pdbx_seq_one_letter_code
_entity_poly.pdbx_strand_id
1 'polypeptide(L)'
;MKIAILDDYQNVARSLADWGSLVAEVVVFTEPFADADEVVRSLAGFDVLVAMRERTRFPAEVLERLPDLRLLVSTGPANAAIDLTAAHRLGITVCGTRYESHATIEHTWALILGATRNLVVEA
;
A
#
# COMPACT_ATOMS: atom_id res chain seq x y z
N MET A 1 -13.33 -14.28 2.73
CA MET A 1 -12.73 -12.93 2.73
C MET A 1 -11.49 -12.95 1.85
N LYS A 2 -11.36 -11.98 0.96
CA LYS A 2 -10.20 -11.83 0.07
C LYS A 2 -9.45 -10.54 0.39
N ILE A 3 -8.14 -10.63 0.53
CA ILE A 3 -7.26 -9.51 0.87
C ILE A 3 -6.27 -9.32 -0.27
N ALA A 4 -6.17 -8.10 -0.81
CA ALA A 4 -5.12 -7.73 -1.75
C ALA A 4 -4.08 -6.86 -1.07
N ILE A 5 -2.81 -7.21 -1.19
CA ILE A 5 -1.67 -6.38 -0.79
C ILE A 5 -1.08 -5.80 -2.07
N LEU A 6 -1.03 -4.48 -2.16
CA LEU A 6 -0.67 -3.77 -3.38
C LEU A 6 0.75 -3.24 -3.33
N ASP A 7 1.37 -3.14 -4.50
CA ASP A 7 2.65 -2.45 -4.69
C ASP A 7 3.81 -3.01 -3.83
N ASP A 8 3.78 -4.31 -3.53
CA ASP A 8 4.87 -4.98 -2.78
C ASP A 8 6.03 -5.34 -3.73
N TYR A 9 6.69 -4.32 -4.26
CA TYR A 9 7.77 -4.49 -5.26
C TYR A 9 8.96 -5.31 -4.76
N GLN A 10 9.09 -5.48 -3.45
CA GLN A 10 10.13 -6.30 -2.84
C GLN A 10 9.67 -7.74 -2.59
N ASN A 11 8.38 -8.02 -2.74
CA ASN A 11 7.73 -9.31 -2.46
C ASN A 11 8.05 -9.84 -1.05
N VAL A 12 7.92 -8.95 -0.06
CA VAL A 12 8.24 -9.24 1.35
C VAL A 12 7.02 -9.29 2.26
N ALA A 13 5.87 -8.80 1.82
CA ALA A 13 4.68 -8.66 2.66
C ALA A 13 4.26 -9.97 3.34
N ARG A 14 4.40 -11.11 2.64
CA ARG A 14 4.05 -12.42 3.20
C ARG A 14 4.94 -12.83 4.38
N SER A 15 6.17 -12.35 4.45
CA SER A 15 7.12 -12.67 5.52
C SER A 15 7.01 -11.73 6.73
N LEU A 16 6.30 -10.61 6.59
CA LEU A 16 6.23 -9.57 7.63
C LEU A 16 5.07 -9.75 8.62
N ALA A 17 4.15 -10.66 8.34
CA ALA A 17 3.02 -10.93 9.25
C ALA A 17 2.55 -12.38 9.11
N ASP A 18 1.88 -12.89 10.14
CA ASP A 18 1.24 -14.21 10.13
C ASP A 18 -0.11 -14.15 9.41
N TRP A 19 -0.06 -14.08 8.09
CA TRP A 19 -1.25 -14.10 7.23
C TRP A 19 -2.00 -15.42 7.31
N GLY A 20 -1.31 -16.52 7.68
CA GLY A 20 -1.90 -17.85 7.82
C GLY A 20 -2.89 -17.96 8.97
N SER A 21 -2.80 -17.08 9.97
CA SER A 21 -3.77 -17.01 11.08
C SER A 21 -5.13 -16.42 10.65
N LEU A 22 -5.20 -15.80 9.46
CA LEU A 22 -6.43 -15.21 8.94
C LEU A 22 -7.21 -16.27 8.12
N VAL A 23 -8.53 -16.32 8.33
CA VAL A 23 -9.45 -17.10 7.49
C VAL A 23 -9.71 -16.29 6.21
N ALA A 24 -8.69 -16.12 5.39
CA ALA A 24 -8.72 -15.27 4.20
C ALA A 24 -7.79 -15.77 3.10
N GLU A 25 -8.18 -15.53 1.86
CA GLU A 25 -7.31 -15.63 0.70
C GLU A 25 -6.49 -14.34 0.60
N VAL A 26 -5.16 -14.42 0.64
CA VAL A 26 -4.27 -13.27 0.51
C VAL A 26 -3.55 -13.29 -0.82
N VAL A 27 -3.74 -12.25 -1.63
CA VAL A 27 -3.08 -12.06 -2.92
C VAL A 27 -2.14 -10.87 -2.83
N VAL A 28 -0.92 -11.02 -3.33
CA VAL A 28 0.10 -9.96 -3.34
C VAL A 28 0.33 -9.50 -4.78
N PHE A 29 0.21 -8.20 -5.03
CA PHE A 29 0.54 -7.55 -6.29
C PHE A 29 1.91 -6.90 -6.16
N THR A 30 2.87 -7.39 -6.94
CA THR A 30 4.27 -6.96 -6.90
C THR A 30 4.60 -5.92 -7.98
N GLU A 31 3.72 -5.75 -8.95
CA GLU A 31 3.88 -4.80 -10.05
C GLU A 31 2.86 -3.66 -9.96
N PRO A 32 3.18 -2.47 -10.44
CA PRO A 32 2.23 -1.37 -10.49
C PRO A 32 1.13 -1.65 -11.52
N PHE A 33 -0.07 -1.12 -11.27
CA PHE A 33 -1.15 -1.12 -12.24
C PHE A 33 -0.91 -0.04 -13.31
N ALA A 34 -1.22 -0.35 -14.56
CA ALA A 34 -1.01 0.57 -15.68
C ALA A 34 -1.99 1.76 -15.65
N ASP A 35 -3.23 1.51 -15.23
CA ASP A 35 -4.30 2.52 -15.21
C ASP A 35 -5.41 2.18 -14.21
N ALA A 36 -6.39 3.09 -14.08
CA ALA A 36 -7.54 2.93 -13.20
C ALA A 36 -8.44 1.74 -13.58
N ASP A 37 -8.53 1.42 -14.85
CA ASP A 37 -9.34 0.28 -15.33
C ASP A 37 -8.68 -1.04 -14.95
N GLU A 38 -7.37 -1.11 -14.97
CA GLU A 38 -6.64 -2.29 -14.49
C GLU A 38 -6.78 -2.45 -12.98
N VAL A 39 -6.70 -1.36 -12.21
CA VAL A 39 -6.97 -1.37 -10.75
C VAL A 39 -8.33 -2.00 -10.49
N VAL A 40 -9.37 -1.53 -11.16
CA VAL A 40 -10.74 -2.03 -10.96
C VAL A 40 -10.86 -3.50 -11.37
N ARG A 41 -10.33 -3.89 -12.54
CA ARG A 41 -10.41 -5.30 -13.01
C ARG A 41 -9.67 -6.25 -12.06
N SER A 42 -8.49 -5.84 -11.60
CA SER A 42 -7.63 -6.69 -10.75
C SER A 42 -8.13 -6.79 -9.32
N LEU A 43 -8.80 -5.75 -8.82
CA LEU A 43 -9.25 -5.67 -7.43
C LEU A 43 -10.76 -5.98 -7.26
N ALA A 44 -11.47 -6.33 -8.34
CA ALA A 44 -12.85 -6.77 -8.24
C ALA A 44 -12.96 -8.02 -7.35
N GLY A 45 -13.93 -8.03 -6.44
CA GLY A 45 -14.21 -9.15 -5.52
C GLY A 45 -13.28 -9.25 -4.31
N PHE A 46 -12.42 -8.24 -4.06
CA PHE A 46 -11.66 -8.16 -2.82
C PHE A 46 -12.42 -7.38 -1.75
N ASP A 47 -12.46 -7.94 -0.53
CA ASP A 47 -13.08 -7.32 0.64
C ASP A 47 -12.16 -6.29 1.30
N VAL A 48 -10.83 -6.52 1.24
CA VAL A 48 -9.81 -5.74 1.93
C VAL A 48 -8.67 -5.41 0.98
N LEU A 49 -8.25 -4.15 0.96
CA LEU A 49 -7.05 -3.70 0.26
C LEU A 49 -6.03 -3.15 1.26
N VAL A 50 -4.77 -3.50 1.07
CA VAL A 50 -3.62 -2.94 1.77
C VAL A 50 -2.80 -2.14 0.77
N ALA A 51 -2.93 -0.81 0.81
CA ALA A 51 -2.26 0.11 -0.10
C ALA A 51 -0.90 0.54 0.45
N MET A 52 0.13 0.48 -0.38
CA MET A 52 1.47 0.92 -0.05
C MET A 52 1.61 2.42 -0.34
N ARG A 53 1.33 3.25 0.69
CA ARG A 53 1.42 4.71 0.57
C ARG A 53 0.55 5.22 -0.60
N GLU A 54 0.98 6.25 -1.29
CA GLU A 54 0.30 6.90 -2.40
C GLU A 54 0.61 6.28 -3.78
N ARG A 55 1.08 5.02 -3.84
CA ARG A 55 1.46 4.38 -5.11
C ARG A 55 0.27 4.13 -6.01
N THR A 56 -0.74 3.43 -5.50
CA THR A 56 -2.01 3.24 -6.21
C THR A 56 -3.03 4.29 -5.76
N ARG A 57 -3.73 4.91 -6.72
CA ARG A 57 -4.76 5.93 -6.46
C ARG A 57 -6.14 5.31 -6.35
N PHE A 58 -6.91 5.82 -5.39
CA PHE A 58 -8.30 5.44 -5.13
C PHE A 58 -9.22 6.67 -5.14
N PRO A 59 -9.39 7.34 -6.29
CA PRO A 59 -10.37 8.40 -6.44
C PRO A 59 -11.80 7.83 -6.42
N ALA A 60 -12.82 8.70 -6.36
CA ALA A 60 -14.22 8.30 -6.28
C ALA A 60 -14.62 7.30 -7.38
N GLU A 61 -14.21 7.57 -8.63
CA GLU A 61 -14.54 6.74 -9.80
C GLU A 61 -13.94 5.32 -9.75
N VAL A 62 -12.86 5.09 -9.02
CA VAL A 62 -12.29 3.76 -8.78
C VAL A 62 -13.05 3.07 -7.65
N LEU A 63 -13.26 3.78 -6.51
CA LEU A 63 -13.94 3.22 -5.34
C LEU A 63 -15.38 2.79 -5.66
N GLU A 64 -16.11 3.56 -6.47
CA GLU A 64 -17.48 3.26 -6.90
C GLU A 64 -17.60 1.96 -7.73
N ARG A 65 -16.50 1.53 -8.33
CA ARG A 65 -16.43 0.31 -9.15
C ARG A 65 -15.90 -0.90 -8.38
N LEU A 66 -15.69 -0.78 -7.07
CA LEU A 66 -15.25 -1.85 -6.17
C LEU A 66 -16.33 -2.13 -5.10
N PRO A 67 -17.49 -2.70 -5.50
CA PRO A 67 -18.66 -2.82 -4.63
C PRO A 67 -18.45 -3.78 -3.43
N ASP A 68 -17.49 -4.70 -3.52
CA ASP A 68 -17.20 -5.67 -2.46
C ASP A 68 -16.21 -5.12 -1.42
N LEU A 69 -15.56 -3.98 -1.71
CA LEU A 69 -14.54 -3.39 -0.84
C LEU A 69 -15.16 -2.84 0.44
N ARG A 70 -14.65 -3.30 1.58
CA ARG A 70 -15.12 -2.94 2.93
C ARG A 70 -14.07 -2.24 3.77
N LEU A 71 -12.79 -2.58 3.54
CA LEU A 71 -11.66 -2.04 4.30
C LEU A 71 -10.51 -1.69 3.37
N LEU A 72 -9.98 -0.47 3.50
CA LEU A 72 -8.79 -0.01 2.82
C LEU A 72 -7.77 0.45 3.88
N VAL A 73 -6.68 -0.30 3.99
CA VAL A 73 -5.58 -0.01 4.92
C VAL A 73 -4.46 0.68 4.14
N SER A 74 -4.03 1.85 4.57
CA SER A 74 -2.84 2.51 4.03
C SER A 74 -1.64 2.29 4.94
N THR A 75 -0.50 1.91 4.38
CA THR A 75 0.76 1.89 5.13
C THR A 75 1.22 3.32 5.37
N GLY A 76 1.11 3.79 6.61
CA GLY A 76 1.36 5.16 7.04
C GLY A 76 0.12 5.83 7.61
N PRO A 77 0.27 6.97 8.29
CA PRO A 77 -0.82 7.61 9.05
C PRO A 77 -1.84 8.34 8.16
N ALA A 78 -1.46 8.71 6.94
CA ALA A 78 -2.30 9.40 5.98
C ALA A 78 -1.95 8.97 4.56
N ASN A 79 -2.90 9.12 3.63
CA ASN A 79 -2.72 8.81 2.21
C ASN A 79 -3.57 9.77 1.36
N ALA A 80 -2.90 10.71 0.68
CA ALA A 80 -3.55 11.70 -0.17
C ALA A 80 -4.11 11.12 -1.49
N ALA A 81 -3.77 9.87 -1.82
CA ALA A 81 -4.26 9.20 -3.03
C ALA A 81 -5.63 8.53 -2.82
N ILE A 82 -6.21 8.59 -1.62
CA ILE A 82 -7.52 8.02 -1.29
C ILE A 82 -8.55 9.14 -1.13
N ASP A 83 -9.65 9.07 -1.87
CA ASP A 83 -10.82 9.94 -1.63
C ASP A 83 -11.59 9.43 -0.40
N LEU A 84 -11.28 10.03 0.77
CA LEU A 84 -11.90 9.68 2.04
C LEU A 84 -13.40 10.00 2.08
N THR A 85 -13.83 11.03 1.34
CA THR A 85 -15.24 11.41 1.27
C THR A 85 -16.05 10.37 0.50
N ALA A 86 -15.52 9.94 -0.65
CA ALA A 86 -16.12 8.86 -1.43
C ALA A 86 -16.12 7.54 -0.67
N ALA A 87 -15.00 7.19 -0.03
CA ALA A 87 -14.89 5.96 0.79
C ALA A 87 -15.96 5.93 1.90
N HIS A 88 -16.09 7.02 2.65
CA HIS A 88 -17.11 7.13 3.70
C HIS A 88 -18.54 6.99 3.14
N ARG A 89 -18.84 7.68 2.03
CA ARG A 89 -20.15 7.59 1.36
C ARG A 89 -20.49 6.17 0.92
N LEU A 90 -19.48 5.39 0.49
CA LEU A 90 -19.61 4.00 0.04
C LEU A 90 -19.57 2.97 1.18
N GLY A 91 -19.41 3.42 2.44
CA GLY A 91 -19.33 2.53 3.59
C GLY A 91 -17.99 1.79 3.71
N ILE A 92 -16.95 2.26 3.01
CA ILE A 92 -15.60 1.69 3.08
C ILE A 92 -14.88 2.27 4.30
N THR A 93 -14.43 1.41 5.20
CA THR A 93 -13.58 1.82 6.32
C THR A 93 -12.16 2.08 5.79
N VAL A 94 -11.61 3.26 6.10
CA VAL A 94 -10.21 3.58 5.76
C VAL A 94 -9.42 3.74 7.04
N CYS A 95 -8.28 3.06 7.15
CA CYS A 95 -7.37 3.23 8.28
C CYS A 95 -5.92 3.28 7.82
N GLY A 96 -5.10 3.98 8.62
CA GLY A 96 -3.67 4.06 8.44
C GLY A 96 -2.92 3.23 9.48
N THR A 97 -1.61 3.10 9.30
CA THR A 97 -0.70 2.48 10.26
C THR A 97 0.20 3.53 10.91
N ARG A 98 0.84 3.17 12.02
CA ARG A 98 1.87 4.02 12.62
C ARG A 98 3.04 4.19 11.66
N TYR A 99 3.76 5.28 11.82
CA TYR A 99 4.94 5.61 11.05
C TYR A 99 6.13 5.86 11.97
N GLU A 100 7.24 5.16 11.69
CA GLU A 100 8.52 5.38 12.35
C GLU A 100 9.44 6.16 11.41
N SER A 101 9.76 7.41 11.77
CA SER A 101 10.57 8.29 10.92
C SER A 101 12.07 8.03 11.06
N HIS A 102 12.52 7.38 12.13
CA HIS A 102 13.95 7.20 12.43
C HIS A 102 14.71 6.52 11.28
N ALA A 103 14.18 5.41 10.74
CA ALA A 103 14.82 4.70 9.63
C ALA A 103 15.03 5.57 8.39
N THR A 104 14.07 6.44 8.06
CA THR A 104 14.19 7.37 6.92
C THR A 104 15.25 8.43 7.19
N ILE A 105 15.29 8.98 8.41
CA ILE A 105 16.28 9.99 8.82
C ILE A 105 17.68 9.40 8.79
N GLU A 106 17.87 8.24 9.41
CA GLU A 106 19.16 7.54 9.47
C GLU A 106 19.65 7.16 8.06
N HIS A 107 18.79 6.66 7.20
CA HIS A 107 19.15 6.33 5.83
C HIS A 107 19.55 7.57 5.03
N THR A 108 18.85 8.70 5.21
CA THR A 108 19.20 9.98 4.57
C THR A 108 20.59 10.42 5.00
N TRP A 109 20.89 10.39 6.30
CA TRP A 109 22.22 10.71 6.80
C TRP A 109 23.29 9.74 6.30
N ALA A 110 23.00 8.44 6.25
CA ALA A 110 23.92 7.44 5.71
C ALA A 110 24.27 7.73 4.24
N LEU A 111 23.28 8.10 3.42
CA LEU A 111 23.52 8.48 2.03
C LEU A 111 24.35 9.76 1.91
N ILE A 112 24.06 10.81 2.69
CA ILE A 112 24.82 12.06 2.71
C ILE A 112 26.29 11.78 3.07
N LEU A 113 26.51 11.08 4.18
CA LEU A 113 27.85 10.75 4.66
C LEU A 113 28.57 9.81 3.68
N GLY A 114 27.89 8.82 3.12
CA GLY A 114 28.44 7.92 2.11
C GLY A 114 28.90 8.66 0.86
N ALA A 115 28.09 9.59 0.36
CA ALA A 115 28.42 10.40 -0.80
C ALA A 115 29.61 11.34 -0.51
N THR A 116 29.61 12.03 0.65
CA THR A 116 30.69 12.97 0.99
C THR A 116 32.02 12.28 1.30
N ARG A 117 32.00 11.00 1.65
CA ARG A 117 33.18 10.17 1.94
C ARG A 117 33.58 9.24 0.81
N ASN A 118 32.90 9.31 -0.33
CA ASN A 118 33.13 8.43 -1.50
C ASN A 118 33.15 6.93 -1.16
N LEU A 119 32.34 6.48 -0.17
CA LEU A 119 32.39 5.11 0.34
C LEU A 119 32.22 4.04 -0.73
N VAL A 120 31.44 4.31 -1.78
CA VAL A 120 31.23 3.37 -2.88
C VAL A 120 32.46 3.26 -3.80
N VAL A 121 33.32 4.30 -3.82
CA VAL A 121 34.51 4.32 -4.69
C VAL A 121 35.73 3.77 -3.96
N GLU A 122 35.77 3.91 -2.64
CA GLU A 122 36.93 3.55 -1.81
C GLU A 122 36.76 2.20 -1.10
N ALA A 123 35.60 1.54 -1.27
CA ALA A 123 35.33 0.22 -0.70
C ALA A 123 35.66 -0.87 -1.71
#